data_66480604386ea3502f144311a0efbcf2
#
_entry.id   66480604386ea3502f144311a0efbcf2
#
_cell.length_a   1.000
_cell.length_b   1.000
_cell.length_c   1.000
_cell.angle_alpha   90.00
_cell.angle_beta   90.00
_cell.angle_gamma   90.00
#
_symmetry.space_group_name_H-M   'P 1'
#
loop_
_entity.id
_entity.type
_entity.pdbx_description
1 polymer ?
#
loop_
_entity_poly.entity_id
_entity_poly.type
_entity_poly.pdbx_seq_one_letter_code
_entity_poly.pdbx_strand_id
1 'polypeptide(L)'
;HSGLDIFTGVILGPLVEEWIFRGILWSKLKSYGEGFAILATTILFAIMHGQGLLLIFLLIGFFSGVLVCLTGNLWYAITFHVIHNLGIFLWENKLFSFSMNMVLTMLLNAGLFLMLLILLLLCSKKNILLHLYYCKKKLLEKIISEKSRLVVFFNTAGIMSFVFYFGVSWLISLVSFGLNL
;
A
#
# COMPACT_ATOMS: atom_id res chain seq x y z
N HIS A 1 -12.98 -22.25 4.36
CA HIS A 1 -11.74 -21.68 4.93
C HIS A 1 -11.62 -22.06 6.39
N SER A 2 -10.44 -22.52 6.84
CA SER A 2 -10.16 -22.78 8.25
C SER A 2 -10.00 -21.46 9.02
N GLY A 3 -10.22 -21.49 10.35
CA GLY A 3 -9.94 -20.29 11.17
C GLY A 3 -8.49 -19.80 11.05
N LEU A 4 -7.57 -20.72 10.69
CA LEU A 4 -6.17 -20.41 10.45
C LEU A 4 -5.99 -19.61 9.15
N ASP A 5 -6.73 -19.92 8.08
CA ASP A 5 -6.68 -19.17 6.81
C ASP A 5 -7.15 -17.73 7.00
N ILE A 6 -8.20 -17.56 7.81
CA ILE A 6 -8.72 -16.21 8.16
C ILE A 6 -7.66 -15.42 8.91
N PHE A 7 -7.10 -16.02 9.96
CA PHE A 7 -6.10 -15.35 10.79
C PHE A 7 -4.86 -14.96 9.96
N THR A 8 -4.36 -15.88 9.14
CA THR A 8 -3.16 -15.62 8.33
C THR A 8 -3.42 -14.62 7.22
N GLY A 9 -4.52 -14.74 6.47
CA GLY A 9 -4.81 -13.86 5.34
C GLY A 9 -5.34 -12.48 5.73
N VAL A 10 -6.15 -12.40 6.79
CA VAL A 10 -6.82 -11.14 7.15
C VAL A 10 -6.00 -10.34 8.17
N ILE A 11 -5.27 -10.98 9.06
CA ILE A 11 -4.58 -10.28 10.16
C ILE A 11 -3.06 -10.35 10.00
N LEU A 12 -2.50 -11.56 9.96
CA LEU A 12 -1.06 -11.75 9.99
C LEU A 12 -0.38 -11.25 8.71
N GLY A 13 -0.97 -11.51 7.54
CA GLY A 13 -0.48 -11.02 6.26
C GLY A 13 -0.32 -9.50 6.25
N PRO A 14 -1.42 -8.73 6.41
CA PRO A 14 -1.36 -7.27 6.51
C PRO A 14 -0.36 -6.74 7.55
N LEU A 15 -0.29 -7.37 8.71
CA LEU A 15 0.63 -6.95 9.77
C LEU A 15 2.08 -7.08 9.32
N VAL A 16 2.47 -8.24 8.78
CA VAL A 16 3.85 -8.49 8.30
C VAL A 16 4.17 -7.60 7.10
N GLU A 17 3.25 -7.46 6.16
CA GLU A 17 3.44 -6.65 4.96
C GLU A 17 3.61 -5.17 5.30
N GLU A 18 2.73 -4.59 6.11
CA GLU A 18 2.86 -3.20 6.53
C GLU A 18 4.14 -2.97 7.35
N TRP A 19 4.51 -3.93 8.20
CA TRP A 19 5.75 -3.84 8.96
C TRP A 19 6.98 -3.80 8.03
N ILE A 20 7.02 -4.63 6.99
CA ILE A 20 8.11 -4.66 6.01
C ILE A 20 8.10 -3.36 5.18
N PHE A 21 6.97 -3.03 4.55
CA PHE A 21 6.90 -1.93 3.58
C PHE A 21 6.89 -0.56 4.24
N ARG A 22 6.11 -0.36 5.30
CA ARG A 22 5.93 0.95 5.97
C ARG A 22 6.74 1.07 7.25
N GLY A 23 7.08 -0.04 7.90
CA GLY A 23 8.00 -0.05 9.02
C GLY A 23 9.45 0.06 8.55
N ILE A 24 9.97 -0.98 7.90
CA ILE A 24 11.40 -1.10 7.59
C ILE A 24 11.76 -0.29 6.33
N LEU A 25 11.11 -0.60 5.20
CA LEU A 25 11.51 -0.07 3.89
C LEU A 25 11.26 1.44 3.81
N TRP A 26 10.06 1.88 4.16
CA TRP A 26 9.71 3.29 4.19
C TRP A 26 10.61 4.10 5.14
N SER A 27 10.95 3.57 6.32
CA SER A 27 11.82 4.25 7.27
C SER A 27 13.22 4.53 6.70
N LYS A 28 13.73 3.64 5.85
CA LYS A 28 15.01 3.83 5.14
C LYS A 28 14.86 4.79 3.94
N LEU A 29 13.77 4.68 3.21
CA LEU A 29 13.55 5.47 1.99
C LEU A 29 13.12 6.91 2.27
N LYS A 30 12.50 7.21 3.42
CA LYS A 30 12.08 8.56 3.77
C LYS A 30 13.22 9.58 3.83
N SER A 31 14.47 9.13 4.00
CA SER A 31 15.65 10.01 3.93
C SER A 31 15.84 10.61 2.53
N TYR A 32 15.34 9.93 1.49
CA TYR A 32 15.31 10.43 0.10
C TYR A 32 14.08 11.28 -0.20
N GLY A 33 13.09 11.31 0.73
CA GLY A 33 11.86 12.09 0.65
C GLY A 33 10.64 11.24 0.93
N GLU A 34 9.66 11.84 1.63
CA GLU A 34 8.43 11.14 2.03
C GLU A 34 7.62 10.71 0.81
N GLY A 35 7.47 11.59 -0.19
CA GLY A 35 6.76 11.25 -1.43
C GLY A 35 7.45 10.14 -2.21
N PHE A 36 8.79 10.17 -2.28
CA PHE A 36 9.56 9.09 -2.88
C PHE A 36 9.34 7.77 -2.14
N ALA A 37 9.43 7.79 -0.81
CA ALA A 37 9.22 6.59 0.00
C ALA A 37 7.81 6.01 -0.18
N ILE A 38 6.76 6.86 -0.25
CA ILE A 38 5.40 6.41 -0.54
C ILE A 38 5.34 5.73 -1.91
N LEU A 39 5.82 6.39 -2.96
CA LEU A 39 5.74 5.85 -4.31
C LEU A 39 6.54 4.54 -4.47
N ALA A 40 7.78 4.53 -3.98
CA ALA A 40 8.65 3.35 -4.07
C ALA A 40 8.05 2.14 -3.32
N THR A 41 7.59 2.33 -2.08
CA THR A 41 6.99 1.24 -1.31
C THR A 41 5.65 0.79 -1.88
N THR A 42 4.88 1.70 -2.49
CA THR A 42 3.63 1.38 -3.19
C THR A 42 3.87 0.51 -4.41
N ILE A 43 4.81 0.90 -5.26
CA ILE A 43 5.16 0.15 -6.49
C ILE A 43 5.68 -1.24 -6.12
N LEU A 44 6.62 -1.32 -5.17
CA LEU A 44 7.18 -2.60 -4.72
C LEU A 44 6.10 -3.51 -4.11
N PHE A 45 5.22 -2.95 -3.30
CA PHE A 45 4.07 -3.66 -2.73
C PHE A 45 3.17 -4.24 -3.81
N ALA A 46 2.79 -3.44 -4.80
CA ALA A 46 1.91 -3.86 -5.89
C ALA A 46 2.56 -4.94 -6.78
N ILE A 47 3.86 -4.81 -7.09
CA ILE A 47 4.59 -5.80 -7.88
C ILE A 47 4.64 -7.16 -7.16
N MET A 48 4.80 -7.19 -5.84
CA MET A 48 4.82 -8.44 -5.06
C MET A 48 3.50 -9.20 -5.08
N HIS A 49 2.38 -8.52 -5.30
CA HIS A 49 1.04 -9.14 -5.32
C HIS A 49 0.62 -9.68 -6.70
N GLY A 50 1.42 -9.49 -7.75
CA GLY A 50 1.17 -10.01 -9.08
C GLY A 50 0.16 -9.20 -9.90
N GLN A 51 -0.28 -9.77 -11.05
CA GLN A 51 -0.90 -8.99 -12.13
C GLN A 51 -2.40 -8.73 -11.99
N GLY A 52 -3.14 -9.66 -11.41
CA GLY A 52 -4.60 -9.68 -11.54
C GLY A 52 -5.33 -8.46 -10.99
N LEU A 53 -4.76 -7.79 -9.98
CA LEU A 53 -5.38 -6.67 -9.28
C LEU A 53 -4.38 -5.54 -9.01
N LEU A 54 -3.42 -5.33 -9.91
CA LEU A 54 -2.34 -4.36 -9.75
C LEU A 54 -2.82 -2.98 -9.27
N LEU A 55 -3.92 -2.47 -9.86
CA LEU A 55 -4.46 -1.16 -9.51
C LEU A 55 -4.99 -1.11 -8.06
N ILE A 56 -5.59 -2.19 -7.59
CA ILE A 56 -6.07 -2.28 -6.20
C ILE A 56 -4.88 -2.27 -5.24
N PHE A 57 -3.83 -3.04 -5.52
CA PHE A 57 -2.61 -3.07 -4.69
C PHE A 57 -1.85 -1.75 -4.72
N LEU A 58 -1.85 -1.03 -5.85
CA LEU A 58 -1.33 0.33 -5.91
C LEU A 58 -2.13 1.28 -5.01
N LEU A 59 -3.47 1.18 -4.98
CA LEU A 59 -4.31 2.02 -4.11
C LEU A 59 -4.07 1.69 -2.63
N ILE A 60 -4.08 0.40 -2.26
CA ILE A 60 -3.80 -0.02 -0.88
C ILE A 60 -2.43 0.47 -0.45
N GLY A 61 -1.42 0.22 -1.27
CA GLY A 61 -0.06 0.65 -1.02
C GLY A 61 0.07 2.16 -0.85
N PHE A 62 -0.53 2.93 -1.74
CA PHE A 62 -0.51 4.38 -1.68
C PHE A 62 -1.21 4.92 -0.43
N PHE A 63 -2.42 4.47 -0.12
CA PHE A 63 -3.17 4.94 1.04
C PHE A 63 -2.50 4.55 2.36
N SER A 64 -1.98 3.32 2.48
CA SER A 64 -1.17 2.90 3.63
C SER A 64 0.06 3.79 3.81
N GLY A 65 0.78 4.08 2.72
CA GLY A 65 1.94 4.98 2.76
C GLY A 65 1.58 6.40 3.19
N VAL A 66 0.48 6.94 2.66
CA VAL A 66 -0.03 8.27 3.06
C VAL A 66 -0.43 8.29 4.54
N LEU A 67 -1.14 7.26 5.04
CA LEU A 67 -1.52 7.16 6.45
C LEU A 67 -0.30 7.20 7.36
N VAL A 68 0.75 6.43 7.06
CA VAL A 68 1.98 6.45 7.86
C VAL A 68 2.70 7.79 7.76
N CYS A 69 2.76 8.39 6.58
CA CYS A 69 3.37 9.70 6.38
C CYS A 69 2.67 10.79 7.21
N LEU A 70 1.33 10.80 7.22
CA LEU A 70 0.53 11.80 7.90
C LEU A 70 0.51 11.63 9.43
N THR A 71 0.47 10.38 9.89
CA THR A 71 0.27 10.07 11.31
C THR A 71 1.57 9.75 12.06
N GLY A 72 2.61 9.34 11.34
CA GLY A 72 3.83 8.78 11.92
C GLY A 72 3.61 7.43 12.63
N ASN A 73 2.44 6.82 12.47
CA ASN A 73 2.04 5.62 13.20
C ASN A 73 1.62 4.50 12.25
N LEU A 74 2.36 3.40 12.32
CA LEU A 74 2.17 2.21 11.49
C LEU A 74 0.81 1.52 11.70
N TRP A 75 0.25 1.61 12.91
CA TRP A 75 -1.02 0.96 13.23
C TRP A 75 -2.19 1.41 12.37
N TYR A 76 -2.21 2.66 11.89
CA TYR A 76 -3.26 3.14 10.97
C TYR A 76 -3.19 2.43 9.61
N ALA A 77 -1.99 2.20 9.08
CA ALA A 77 -1.83 1.44 7.84
C ALA A 77 -2.22 -0.03 8.02
N ILE A 78 -1.78 -0.67 9.12
CA ILE A 78 -2.16 -2.04 9.45
C ILE A 78 -3.68 -2.17 9.58
N THR A 79 -4.33 -1.29 10.34
CA THR A 79 -5.78 -1.32 10.52
C THR A 79 -6.53 -1.13 9.19
N PHE A 80 -6.09 -0.19 8.36
CA PHE A 80 -6.65 0.03 7.03
C PHE A 80 -6.56 -1.22 6.17
N HIS A 81 -5.39 -1.87 6.13
CA HIS A 81 -5.15 -3.05 5.33
C HIS A 81 -5.92 -4.28 5.86
N VAL A 82 -5.98 -4.48 7.18
CA VAL A 82 -6.79 -5.53 7.82
C VAL A 82 -8.27 -5.38 7.47
N ILE A 83 -8.82 -4.17 7.56
CA ILE A 83 -10.23 -3.90 7.21
C ILE A 83 -10.48 -4.20 5.72
N HIS A 84 -9.53 -3.85 4.85
CA HIS A 84 -9.61 -4.18 3.42
C HIS A 84 -9.66 -5.69 3.19
N ASN A 85 -8.72 -6.46 3.77
CA ASN A 85 -8.67 -7.92 3.60
C ASN A 85 -9.87 -8.61 4.24
N LEU A 86 -10.36 -8.10 5.37
CA LEU A 86 -11.60 -8.58 5.97
C LEU A 86 -12.79 -8.38 5.01
N GLY A 87 -12.88 -7.22 4.37
CA GLY A 87 -13.93 -6.93 3.39
C GLY A 87 -13.91 -7.92 2.20
N ILE A 88 -12.71 -8.21 1.67
CA ILE A 88 -12.54 -9.21 0.61
C ILE A 88 -12.95 -10.60 1.11
N PHE A 89 -12.49 -11.00 2.29
CA PHE A 89 -12.84 -12.29 2.89
C PHE A 89 -14.35 -12.47 3.05
N LEU A 90 -15.05 -11.45 3.58
CA LEU A 90 -16.51 -11.49 3.76
C LEU A 90 -17.25 -11.59 2.42
N TRP A 91 -16.72 -10.94 1.38
CA TRP A 91 -17.27 -11.01 0.04
C TRP A 91 -17.07 -12.39 -0.63
N GLU A 92 -15.85 -12.94 -0.57
CA GLU A 92 -15.53 -14.25 -1.15
C GLU A 92 -16.36 -15.38 -0.54
N ASN A 93 -16.67 -15.28 0.76
CA ASN A 93 -17.52 -16.25 1.46
C ASN A 93 -19.02 -15.98 1.31
N LYS A 94 -19.42 -15.09 0.39
CA LYS A 94 -20.83 -14.76 0.09
C LYS A 94 -21.66 -14.36 1.32
N LEU A 95 -21.00 -13.82 2.35
CA LEU A 95 -21.69 -13.28 3.53
C LEU A 95 -22.48 -12.02 3.19
N PHE A 96 -22.14 -11.39 2.06
CA PHE A 96 -22.96 -10.35 1.42
C PHE A 96 -23.32 -10.84 0.01
N SER A 97 -24.62 -10.92 -0.31
CA SER A 97 -25.15 -11.29 -1.63
C SER A 97 -24.95 -10.18 -2.69
N PHE A 98 -23.78 -9.54 -2.69
CA PHE A 98 -23.49 -8.44 -3.58
C PHE A 98 -22.40 -8.86 -4.59
N SER A 99 -22.73 -8.80 -5.88
CA SER A 99 -21.74 -8.97 -6.95
C SER A 99 -20.87 -7.71 -7.00
N MET A 100 -19.73 -7.73 -6.28
CA MET A 100 -18.76 -6.64 -6.34
C MET A 100 -17.88 -6.76 -7.57
N ASN A 101 -17.88 -5.73 -8.40
CA ASN A 101 -16.91 -5.58 -9.48
C ASN A 101 -15.67 -4.80 -9.00
N MET A 102 -14.61 -4.78 -9.81
CA MET A 102 -13.36 -4.09 -9.50
C MET A 102 -13.55 -2.61 -9.15
N VAL A 103 -14.48 -1.92 -9.82
CA VAL A 103 -14.76 -0.51 -9.58
C VAL A 103 -15.36 -0.29 -8.18
N LEU A 104 -16.30 -1.15 -7.78
CA LEU A 104 -16.89 -1.07 -6.44
C LEU A 104 -15.86 -1.34 -5.34
N THR A 105 -14.95 -2.28 -5.56
CA THR A 105 -13.83 -2.53 -4.63
C THR A 105 -12.93 -1.31 -4.48
N MET A 106 -12.62 -0.62 -5.59
CA MET A 106 -11.86 0.63 -5.57
C MET A 106 -12.59 1.75 -4.81
N LEU A 107 -13.88 1.90 -5.04
CA LEU A 107 -14.71 2.90 -4.35
C LEU A 107 -14.78 2.62 -2.84
N LEU A 108 -14.91 1.35 -2.44
CA LEU A 108 -14.89 0.96 -1.03
C LEU A 108 -13.53 1.26 -0.37
N ASN A 109 -12.42 0.98 -1.04
CA ASN A 109 -11.08 1.31 -0.54
C ASN A 109 -10.89 2.82 -0.39
N ALA A 110 -11.32 3.59 -1.39
CA ALA A 110 -11.27 5.04 -1.32
C ALA A 110 -12.17 5.59 -0.20
N GLY A 111 -13.37 5.02 -0.03
CA GLY A 111 -14.30 5.35 1.05
C GLY A 111 -13.74 5.03 2.43
N LEU A 112 -13.14 3.86 2.61
CA LEU A 112 -12.48 3.46 3.86
C LEU A 112 -11.31 4.39 4.19
N PHE A 113 -10.49 4.73 3.20
CA PHE A 113 -9.42 5.69 3.39
C PHE A 113 -9.95 7.05 3.82
N LEU A 114 -10.97 7.56 3.13
CA LEU A 114 -11.59 8.84 3.46
C LEU A 114 -12.20 8.82 4.86
N MET A 115 -12.89 7.74 5.22
CA MET A 115 -13.47 7.56 6.56
C MET A 115 -12.38 7.57 7.64
N LEU A 116 -11.28 6.82 7.44
CA LEU A 116 -10.15 6.82 8.37
C LEU A 116 -9.48 8.19 8.47
N LEU A 117 -9.36 8.90 7.35
CA LEU A 117 -8.83 10.27 7.33
C LEU A 117 -9.74 11.23 8.10
N ILE A 118 -11.06 11.13 7.91
CA ILE A 118 -12.05 11.95 8.67
C ILE A 118 -11.98 11.62 10.16
N LEU A 119 -11.93 10.35 10.54
CA LEU A 119 -11.79 9.93 11.94
C LEU A 119 -10.51 10.49 12.57
N LEU A 120 -9.40 10.43 11.84
CA LEU A 120 -8.14 11.04 12.26
C LEU A 120 -8.28 12.55 12.48
N LEU A 121 -8.92 13.25 11.57
CA LEU A 121 -9.15 14.70 11.67
C LEU A 121 -10.07 15.05 12.84
N LEU A 122 -11.11 14.25 13.09
CA LEU A 122 -12.06 14.46 14.20
C LEU A 122 -11.45 14.12 15.56
N CYS A 123 -10.65 13.05 15.64
CA CYS A 123 -10.01 12.62 16.89
C CYS A 123 -8.77 13.45 17.26
N SER A 124 -8.28 14.27 16.34
CA SER A 124 -7.07 15.04 16.57
C SER A 124 -7.38 16.45 17.03
N LYS A 125 -6.73 16.80 18.14
CA LYS A 125 -6.64 18.20 18.57
C LYS A 125 -5.92 19.00 17.47
N LYS A 126 -6.29 20.25 17.31
CA LYS A 126 -5.86 21.35 16.41
C LYS A 126 -4.51 21.27 15.65
N ASN A 127 -3.60 20.37 16.05
CA ASN A 127 -2.25 20.27 15.49
C ASN A 127 -2.12 19.47 14.20
N ILE A 128 -3.07 18.58 13.86
CA ILE A 128 -2.96 17.73 12.64
C ILE A 128 -3.27 18.51 11.37
N LEU A 129 -4.24 19.43 11.37
CA LEU A 129 -4.50 20.27 10.19
C LEU A 129 -3.27 21.09 9.81
N LEU A 130 -2.53 21.60 10.82
CA LEU A 130 -1.29 22.29 10.61
C LEU A 130 -0.20 21.34 10.11
N HIS A 131 -0.10 20.16 10.67
CA HIS A 131 0.84 19.10 10.22
C HIS A 131 0.54 18.61 8.81
N LEU A 132 -0.73 18.41 8.45
CA LEU A 132 -1.17 18.08 7.10
C LEU A 132 -0.82 19.18 6.08
N TYR A 133 -1.00 20.44 6.45
CA TYR A 133 -0.61 21.57 5.62
C TYR A 133 0.91 21.59 5.38
N TYR A 134 1.72 21.41 6.41
CA TYR A 134 3.18 21.36 6.30
C TYR A 134 3.67 20.12 5.53
N CYS A 135 3.08 18.95 5.76
CA CYS A 135 3.38 17.73 4.99
C CYS A 135 3.06 17.91 3.51
N LYS A 136 1.88 18.46 3.17
CA LYS A 136 1.49 18.72 1.77
C LYS A 136 2.48 19.66 1.09
N LYS A 137 2.86 20.78 1.74
CA LYS A 137 3.82 21.73 1.20
C LYS A 137 5.18 21.09 1.00
N LYS A 138 5.69 20.40 2.01
CA LYS A 138 6.99 19.71 1.99
C LYS A 138 7.02 18.55 0.99
N LEU A 139 5.90 17.81 0.83
CA LEU A 139 5.76 16.72 -0.14
C LEU A 139 5.85 17.25 -1.58
N LEU A 140 5.13 18.33 -1.90
CA LEU A 140 5.15 18.95 -3.23
C LEU A 140 6.52 19.53 -3.58
N GLU A 141 7.14 20.26 -2.67
CA GLU A 141 8.48 20.85 -2.87
C GLU A 141 9.54 19.76 -3.07
N LYS A 142 9.43 18.65 -2.35
CA LYS A 142 10.38 17.54 -2.40
C LYS A 142 10.22 16.62 -3.62
N ILE A 143 8.99 16.33 -4.05
CA ILE A 143 8.74 15.56 -5.31
C ILE A 143 9.36 16.28 -6.50
N ILE A 144 9.29 17.62 -6.53
CA ILE A 144 9.83 18.43 -7.63
C ILE A 144 11.37 18.46 -7.60
N SER A 145 11.99 18.45 -6.42
CA SER A 145 13.45 18.57 -6.28
C SER A 145 14.23 17.24 -6.42
N GLU A 146 13.56 16.09 -6.39
CA GLU A 146 14.21 14.78 -6.21
C GLU A 146 14.33 13.91 -7.47
N LYS A 147 14.05 14.46 -8.65
CA LYS A 147 14.16 13.72 -9.94
C LYS A 147 15.53 13.02 -10.13
N SER A 148 16.61 13.61 -9.59
CA SER A 148 17.95 13.04 -9.66
C SER A 148 18.19 11.87 -8.69
N ARG A 149 17.49 11.84 -7.55
CA ARG A 149 17.66 10.79 -6.53
C ARG A 149 16.95 9.48 -6.88
N LEU A 150 15.87 9.56 -7.66
CA LEU A 150 15.19 8.39 -8.23
C LEU A 150 16.15 7.53 -9.07
N VAL A 151 16.98 8.18 -9.88
CA VAL A 151 17.95 7.47 -10.75
C VAL A 151 19.00 6.75 -9.90
N VAL A 152 19.51 7.40 -8.85
CA VAL A 152 20.50 6.79 -7.94
C VAL A 152 19.91 5.61 -7.17
N PHE A 153 18.65 5.73 -6.74
CA PHE A 153 17.94 4.65 -6.02
C PHE A 153 17.76 3.42 -6.89
N PHE A 154 17.28 3.57 -8.12
CA PHE A 154 17.09 2.44 -9.04
C PHE A 154 18.42 1.82 -9.52
N ASN A 155 19.51 2.56 -9.44
CA ASN A 155 20.86 2.06 -9.79
C ASN A 155 21.55 1.33 -8.61
N THR A 156 20.95 1.27 -7.42
CA THR A 156 21.53 0.48 -6.33
C THR A 156 21.33 -1.02 -6.61
N ALA A 157 22.43 -1.78 -6.60
CA ALA A 157 22.46 -3.20 -6.95
C ALA A 157 21.42 -4.06 -6.21
N GLY A 158 21.09 -3.71 -4.96
CA GLY A 158 20.10 -4.45 -4.16
C GLY A 158 18.67 -4.29 -4.67
N ILE A 159 18.28 -3.10 -5.14
CA ILE A 159 16.94 -2.85 -5.68
C ILE A 159 16.80 -3.42 -7.08
N MET A 160 17.87 -3.30 -7.90
CA MET A 160 17.89 -3.93 -9.22
C MET A 160 17.75 -5.46 -9.11
N SER A 161 18.41 -6.10 -8.14
CA SER A 161 18.25 -7.54 -7.89
C SER A 161 16.84 -7.91 -7.44
N PHE A 162 16.23 -7.08 -6.59
CA PHE A 162 14.86 -7.29 -6.11
C PHE A 162 13.85 -7.12 -7.25
N VAL A 163 13.95 -6.04 -8.02
CA VAL A 163 13.08 -5.77 -9.17
C VAL A 163 13.26 -6.85 -10.24
N PHE A 164 14.50 -7.30 -10.49
CA PHE A 164 14.79 -8.37 -11.44
C PHE A 164 14.17 -9.69 -10.99
N TYR A 165 14.35 -10.10 -9.73
CA TYR A 165 13.81 -11.36 -9.22
C TYR A 165 12.27 -11.38 -9.31
N PHE A 166 11.61 -10.32 -8.85
CA PHE A 166 10.14 -10.23 -8.90
C PHE A 166 9.64 -10.00 -10.33
N GLY A 167 10.34 -9.25 -11.15
CA GLY A 167 10.00 -9.05 -12.57
C GLY A 167 10.10 -10.35 -13.36
N VAL A 168 11.11 -11.17 -13.13
CA VAL A 168 11.25 -12.50 -13.77
C VAL A 168 10.19 -13.46 -13.25
N SER A 169 9.94 -13.50 -11.95
CA SER A 169 8.87 -14.31 -11.36
C SER A 169 7.50 -13.93 -11.93
N TRP A 170 7.27 -12.65 -12.13
CA TRP A 170 6.06 -12.09 -12.72
C TRP A 170 5.90 -12.47 -14.20
N LEU A 171 6.98 -12.39 -15.00
CA LEU A 171 7.01 -12.85 -16.39
C LEU A 171 6.73 -14.34 -16.53
N ILE A 172 7.31 -15.17 -15.65
CA ILE A 172 7.05 -16.60 -15.61
C ILE A 172 5.57 -16.88 -15.31
N SER A 173 4.99 -16.15 -14.38
CA SER A 173 3.56 -16.25 -14.06
C SER A 173 2.65 -15.84 -15.23
N LEU A 174 3.04 -14.81 -16.01
CA LEU A 174 2.35 -14.41 -17.25
C LEU A 174 2.36 -15.51 -18.31
N VAL A 175 3.55 -16.08 -18.54
CA VAL A 175 3.72 -17.14 -19.54
C VAL A 175 2.94 -18.39 -19.13
N SER A 176 2.95 -18.76 -17.85
CA SER A 176 2.18 -19.90 -17.35
C SER A 176 0.66 -19.68 -17.43
N PHE A 177 0.18 -18.46 -17.22
CA PHE A 177 -1.23 -18.11 -17.38
C PHE A 177 -1.67 -18.09 -18.84
N GLY A 178 -0.81 -17.59 -19.75
CA GLY A 178 -1.08 -17.56 -21.20
C GLY A 178 -1.01 -18.95 -21.87
N LEU A 179 -0.35 -19.93 -21.25
CA LEU A 179 -0.29 -21.31 -21.77
C LEU A 179 -1.46 -22.19 -21.29
N ASN A 180 -2.28 -21.72 -20.35
CA ASN A 180 -3.46 -22.40 -19.83
C ASN A 180 -4.78 -21.86 -20.44
N LEU A 181 -4.71 -21.03 -21.49
CA LEU A 181 -5.81 -20.58 -22.33
C LEU A 181 -5.76 -21.29 -23.69
#